data_a1756e8430646e6aa1a89dea7b2920e9
#
_entry.id   a1756e8430646e6aa1a89dea7b2920e9
#
_cell.length_a   1.000
_cell.length_b   1.000
_cell.length_c   1.000
_cell.angle_alpha   90.00
_cell.angle_beta   90.00
_cell.angle_gamma   90.00
#
_symmetry.space_group_name_H-M   'P 1'
#
loop_
_entity.id
_entity.type
_entity.pdbx_description
1 polymer ?
#
loop_
_entity_poly.entity_id
_entity_poly.type
_entity_poly.pdbx_seq_one_letter_code
_entity_poly.pdbx_strand_id
1 'polypeptide(L)'
;MPVREDDLKFIKGTVKFEEPMSGHTTFKIGGPAEIFIYPSDEEDLLGVLEYAYGHKMGVFVIGGGSKLLVGDKGIRGFVISLNAPSFKKLDIEGDTVIAGCGLKISELLKKCSAEGLGGLEFLSGIPGTLGGALVMNAGWPARAIGDYVEEVALIRGLEKIVLGRNGLTFSYRSSNLEGNVLLSAKLKLEKKPVDRIEAEIKSNLEKKRKTQDLGHPSVGSLFLNPSGKVPAWRVVESCGFRGKAVGGAAVSEKHANFVVNKGGATAADVRALIDEIQKKVFKEHQIVLKLEAKLTGDF
;
A
#
# COMPACT_ATOMS: atom_id res chain seq x y z
N MET A 1 -23.06 -19.75 7.38
CA MET A 1 -23.04 -19.64 8.84
C MET A 1 -21.85 -18.76 9.21
N PRO A 2 -21.87 -18.03 10.33
CA PRO A 2 -20.70 -17.27 10.76
C PRO A 2 -19.56 -18.24 11.10
N VAL A 3 -18.34 -17.87 10.74
CA VAL A 3 -17.13 -18.64 11.07
C VAL A 3 -16.85 -18.53 12.56
N ARG A 4 -16.56 -19.63 13.25
CA ARG A 4 -16.25 -19.69 14.67
C ARG A 4 -14.77 -19.93 14.89
N GLU A 5 -14.24 -19.60 16.05
CA GLU A 5 -12.84 -19.85 16.42
C GLU A 5 -12.44 -21.33 16.24
N ASP A 6 -13.34 -22.24 16.58
CA ASP A 6 -13.08 -23.68 16.45
C ASP A 6 -12.83 -24.10 15.01
N ASP A 7 -13.45 -23.45 14.05
CA ASP A 7 -13.33 -23.74 12.62
C ASP A 7 -11.94 -23.33 12.06
N LEU A 8 -11.19 -22.49 12.79
CA LEU A 8 -9.90 -21.93 12.39
C LEU A 8 -8.70 -22.44 13.21
N LYS A 9 -8.89 -23.48 14.03
CA LYS A 9 -7.82 -24.07 14.87
C LYS A 9 -6.66 -24.70 14.08
N PHE A 10 -6.84 -24.94 12.79
CA PHE A 10 -5.79 -25.43 11.90
C PHE A 10 -4.74 -24.35 11.58
N ILE A 11 -5.07 -23.08 11.77
CA ILE A 11 -4.16 -21.94 11.52
C ILE A 11 -3.09 -21.90 12.59
N LYS A 12 -1.82 -22.05 12.19
CA LYS A 12 -0.65 -22.00 13.08
C LYS A 12 -0.32 -20.58 13.52
N GLY A 13 -0.71 -19.61 12.72
CA GLY A 13 -0.49 -18.18 12.94
C GLY A 13 -1.47 -17.56 13.93
N THR A 14 -1.64 -16.24 13.85
CA THR A 14 -2.55 -15.50 14.73
C THR A 14 -3.85 -15.19 13.99
N VAL A 15 -4.98 -15.46 14.63
CA VAL A 15 -6.32 -15.11 14.17
C VAL A 15 -6.93 -14.10 15.14
N LYS A 16 -7.56 -13.06 14.61
CA LYS A 16 -8.29 -12.05 15.38
C LYS A 16 -9.64 -11.82 14.74
N PHE A 17 -10.68 -11.78 15.56
CA PHE A 17 -12.04 -11.47 15.14
C PHE A 17 -12.33 -9.99 15.41
N GLU A 18 -13.14 -9.37 14.57
CA GLU A 18 -13.58 -7.97 14.68
C GLU A 18 -12.39 -7.00 14.93
N GLU A 19 -11.25 -7.26 14.26
CA GLU A 19 -10.04 -6.46 14.44
C GLU A 19 -10.17 -5.09 13.78
N PRO A 20 -10.05 -3.97 14.53
CA PRO A 20 -10.21 -2.62 13.98
C PRO A 20 -9.16 -2.30 12.91
N MET A 21 -9.59 -2.08 11.66
CA MET A 21 -8.70 -1.76 10.56
C MET A 21 -8.00 -0.40 10.70
N SER A 22 -8.53 0.49 11.55
CA SER A 22 -7.84 1.75 11.90
C SER A 22 -6.45 1.51 12.51
N GLY A 23 -6.23 0.37 13.17
CA GLY A 23 -4.91 -0.05 13.66
C GLY A 23 -3.93 -0.45 12.56
N HIS A 24 -4.44 -0.83 11.38
CA HIS A 24 -3.70 -1.42 10.27
C HIS A 24 -3.59 -0.50 9.05
N THR A 25 -4.11 0.72 9.11
CA THR A 25 -4.00 1.72 8.05
C THR A 25 -3.17 2.92 8.50
N THR A 26 -2.44 3.54 7.57
CA THR A 26 -1.73 4.81 7.87
C THR A 26 -2.70 5.98 8.03
N PHE A 27 -3.92 5.86 7.56
CA PHE A 27 -4.97 6.85 7.73
C PHE A 27 -5.58 6.84 9.14
N LYS A 28 -5.40 5.72 9.87
CA LYS A 28 -6.04 5.49 11.17
C LYS A 28 -7.56 5.57 11.11
N ILE A 29 -8.12 5.10 9.99
CA ILE A 29 -9.56 5.01 9.71
C ILE A 29 -9.86 3.59 9.24
N GLY A 30 -11.02 3.08 9.59
CA GLY A 30 -11.57 1.80 9.13
C GLY A 30 -12.27 1.05 10.24
N GLY A 31 -13.45 0.52 9.90
CA GLY A 31 -14.21 -0.41 10.73
C GLY A 31 -13.49 -1.76 10.92
N PRO A 32 -14.15 -2.76 11.51
CA PRO A 32 -13.52 -4.03 11.84
C PRO A 32 -13.27 -4.90 10.60
N ALA A 33 -12.17 -5.65 10.58
CA ALA A 33 -12.05 -6.85 9.78
C ALA A 33 -12.82 -7.98 10.48
N GLU A 34 -13.74 -8.64 9.79
CA GLU A 34 -14.48 -9.76 10.35
C GLU A 34 -13.52 -10.81 10.92
N ILE A 35 -12.50 -11.20 10.14
CA ILE A 35 -11.44 -12.10 10.58
C ILE A 35 -10.11 -11.59 10.02
N PHE A 36 -9.18 -11.24 10.92
CA PHE A 36 -7.83 -10.79 10.56
C PHE A 36 -6.81 -11.87 10.87
N ILE A 37 -5.99 -12.28 9.89
CA ILE A 37 -5.10 -13.42 9.97
C ILE A 37 -3.65 -13.01 9.68
N TYR A 38 -2.75 -13.46 10.55
CA TYR A 38 -1.30 -13.43 10.34
C TYR A 38 -0.81 -14.88 10.17
N PRO A 39 -0.77 -15.43 8.95
CA PRO A 39 -0.25 -16.79 8.76
C PRO A 39 1.23 -16.84 9.17
N SER A 40 1.65 -17.97 9.76
CA SER A 40 3.01 -18.18 10.26
C SER A 40 4.03 -18.38 9.14
N ASP A 41 3.60 -19.04 8.07
CA ASP A 41 4.41 -19.43 6.92
C ASP A 41 3.54 -19.67 5.66
N GLU A 42 4.17 -20.12 4.57
CA GLU A 42 3.48 -20.35 3.30
C GLU A 42 2.50 -21.53 3.36
N GLU A 43 2.80 -22.58 4.12
CA GLU A 43 1.90 -23.72 4.30
C GLU A 43 0.63 -23.31 5.03
N ASP A 44 0.79 -22.54 6.11
CA ASP A 44 -0.32 -21.99 6.90
C ASP A 44 -1.18 -21.04 6.04
N LEU A 45 -0.53 -20.18 5.23
CA LEU A 45 -1.21 -19.29 4.29
C LEU A 45 -2.03 -20.08 3.26
N LEU A 46 -1.50 -21.15 2.70
CA LEU A 46 -2.24 -21.99 1.75
C LEU A 46 -3.46 -22.62 2.41
N GLY A 47 -3.33 -23.15 3.63
CA GLY A 47 -4.47 -23.68 4.40
C GLY A 47 -5.57 -22.63 4.64
N VAL A 48 -5.16 -21.37 4.95
CA VAL A 48 -6.11 -20.25 5.08
C VAL A 48 -6.84 -19.96 3.77
N LEU A 49 -6.13 -19.96 2.64
CA LEU A 49 -6.72 -19.72 1.32
C LEU A 49 -7.65 -20.87 0.89
N GLU A 50 -7.26 -22.11 1.12
CA GLU A 50 -8.09 -23.30 0.86
C GLU A 50 -9.40 -23.24 1.63
N TYR A 51 -9.33 -22.94 2.93
CA TYR A 51 -10.51 -22.75 3.75
C TYR A 51 -11.41 -21.64 3.22
N ALA A 52 -10.84 -20.47 2.92
CA ALA A 52 -11.59 -19.32 2.43
C ALA A 52 -12.33 -19.64 1.12
N TYR A 53 -11.64 -20.22 0.14
CA TYR A 53 -12.26 -20.57 -1.15
C TYR A 53 -13.28 -21.70 -1.04
N GLY A 54 -12.99 -22.72 -0.24
CA GLY A 54 -13.94 -23.81 0.02
C GLY A 54 -15.25 -23.32 0.63
N HIS A 55 -15.19 -22.25 1.44
CA HIS A 55 -16.35 -21.66 2.10
C HIS A 55 -16.86 -20.39 1.38
N LYS A 56 -16.32 -20.04 0.19
CA LYS A 56 -16.69 -18.87 -0.62
C LYS A 56 -16.55 -17.54 0.14
N MET A 57 -15.55 -17.46 0.99
CA MET A 57 -15.24 -16.24 1.73
C MET A 57 -14.39 -15.29 0.92
N GLY A 58 -14.63 -14.00 1.08
CA GLY A 58 -13.76 -12.97 0.51
C GLY A 58 -12.37 -13.01 1.16
N VAL A 59 -11.33 -12.79 0.35
CA VAL A 59 -9.94 -12.66 0.83
C VAL A 59 -9.41 -11.29 0.43
N PHE A 60 -8.91 -10.56 1.42
CA PHE A 60 -8.24 -9.28 1.22
C PHE A 60 -6.83 -9.33 1.82
N VAL A 61 -5.80 -9.15 1.00
CA VAL A 61 -4.40 -9.12 1.47
C VAL A 61 -3.97 -7.70 1.72
N ILE A 62 -3.53 -7.42 2.95
CA ILE A 62 -3.05 -6.10 3.35
C ILE A 62 -1.53 -6.11 3.54
N GLY A 63 -0.84 -5.10 2.98
CA GLY A 63 0.54 -4.77 3.32
C GLY A 63 0.60 -3.77 4.49
N GLY A 64 1.23 -2.62 4.28
CA GLY A 64 1.30 -1.56 5.31
C GLY A 64 0.08 -0.65 5.42
N GLY A 65 -1.01 -0.91 4.70
CA GLY A 65 -2.25 -0.13 4.76
C GLY A 65 -2.10 1.35 4.35
N SER A 66 -1.06 1.68 3.59
CA SER A 66 -0.69 3.07 3.31
C SER A 66 -1.47 3.73 2.16
N LYS A 67 -2.23 2.93 1.41
CA LYS A 67 -3.08 3.40 0.29
C LYS A 67 -4.53 2.96 0.44
N LEU A 68 -4.95 2.63 1.67
CA LEU A 68 -6.29 2.11 1.93
C LEU A 68 -7.14 3.12 2.70
N LEU A 69 -8.36 3.32 2.23
CA LEU A 69 -9.48 3.84 2.99
C LEU A 69 -10.45 2.68 3.20
N VAL A 70 -10.54 2.19 4.42
CA VAL A 70 -11.45 1.11 4.81
C VAL A 70 -12.75 1.73 5.29
N GLY A 71 -13.88 1.23 4.79
CA GLY A 71 -15.22 1.67 5.16
C GLY A 71 -15.52 1.50 6.66
N ASP A 72 -16.44 2.31 7.18
CA ASP A 72 -16.74 2.34 8.61
C ASP A 72 -17.40 1.04 9.12
N LYS A 73 -18.05 0.28 8.24
CA LYS A 73 -18.60 -1.05 8.55
C LYS A 73 -17.59 -2.19 8.41
N GLY A 74 -16.36 -1.88 7.98
CA GLY A 74 -15.25 -2.83 7.95
C GLY A 74 -15.19 -3.70 6.70
N ILE A 75 -14.47 -4.82 6.81
CA ILE A 75 -14.22 -5.78 5.73
C ILE A 75 -14.76 -7.14 6.14
N ARG A 76 -15.64 -7.70 5.30
CA ARG A 76 -16.14 -9.07 5.50
C ARG A 76 -15.18 -10.10 4.92
N GLY A 77 -15.18 -11.28 5.54
CA GLY A 77 -14.29 -12.38 5.19
C GLY A 77 -12.90 -12.25 5.82
N PHE A 78 -11.89 -12.72 5.14
CA PHE A 78 -10.53 -12.78 5.66
C PHE A 78 -9.70 -11.59 5.21
N VAL A 79 -9.09 -10.92 6.16
CA VAL A 79 -8.00 -9.96 5.92
C VAL A 79 -6.69 -10.62 6.31
N ILE A 80 -5.77 -10.79 5.36
CA ILE A 80 -4.51 -11.50 5.55
C ILE A 80 -3.34 -10.52 5.51
N SER A 81 -2.47 -10.59 6.52
CA SER A 81 -1.24 -9.79 6.58
C SER A 81 0.00 -10.68 6.66
N LEU A 82 0.89 -10.58 5.69
CA LEU A 82 2.14 -11.35 5.61
C LEU A 82 3.22 -10.75 6.52
N ASN A 83 2.92 -10.64 7.83
CA ASN A 83 3.81 -9.98 8.78
C ASN A 83 4.75 -10.94 9.54
N ALA A 84 4.61 -12.25 9.38
CA ALA A 84 5.50 -13.24 10.00
C ALA A 84 6.94 -13.15 9.42
N PRO A 85 7.96 -13.57 10.19
CA PRO A 85 9.36 -13.55 9.74
C PRO A 85 9.60 -14.31 8.44
N SER A 86 8.86 -15.41 8.20
CA SER A 86 8.91 -16.23 6.98
C SER A 86 8.68 -15.43 5.70
N PHE A 87 7.82 -14.39 5.74
CA PHE A 87 7.50 -13.53 4.61
C PHE A 87 8.37 -12.25 4.54
N LYS A 88 9.39 -12.11 5.40
CA LYS A 88 10.28 -10.94 5.48
C LYS A 88 11.74 -11.28 5.24
N LYS A 89 12.03 -12.51 4.81
CA LYS A 89 13.40 -12.91 4.48
C LYS A 89 13.97 -11.97 3.42
N LEU A 90 15.25 -11.74 3.49
CA LEU A 90 15.99 -10.96 2.50
C LEU A 90 17.37 -11.60 2.32
N ASP A 91 17.64 -12.00 1.09
CA ASP A 91 18.91 -12.58 0.66
C ASP A 91 19.52 -11.69 -0.42
N ILE A 92 20.85 -11.49 -0.37
CA ILE A 92 21.59 -10.64 -1.30
C ILE A 92 22.72 -11.45 -1.91
N GLU A 93 22.73 -11.52 -3.24
CA GLU A 93 23.76 -12.18 -4.03
C GLU A 93 24.28 -11.22 -5.11
N GLY A 94 25.44 -10.63 -4.86
CA GLY A 94 26.04 -9.65 -5.78
C GLY A 94 25.21 -8.35 -5.87
N ASP A 95 24.50 -8.13 -6.95
CA ASP A 95 23.61 -7.00 -7.18
C ASP A 95 22.12 -7.44 -7.24
N THR A 96 21.87 -8.69 -6.94
CA THR A 96 20.54 -9.30 -6.91
C THR A 96 20.04 -9.39 -5.47
N VAL A 97 18.80 -8.95 -5.24
CA VAL A 97 18.11 -8.99 -3.95
C VAL A 97 16.85 -9.81 -4.06
N ILE A 98 16.73 -10.86 -3.25
CA ILE A 98 15.50 -11.66 -3.12
C ILE A 98 14.87 -11.28 -1.79
N ALA A 99 13.69 -10.67 -1.83
CA ALA A 99 13.03 -10.18 -0.62
C ALA A 99 11.58 -10.65 -0.52
N GLY A 100 11.18 -11.04 0.69
CA GLY A 100 9.79 -11.39 1.02
C GLY A 100 8.86 -10.17 0.92
N CYS A 101 7.67 -10.35 0.39
CA CYS A 101 6.73 -9.27 0.13
C CYS A 101 6.12 -8.64 1.40
N GLY A 102 6.25 -9.30 2.56
CA GLY A 102 5.92 -8.74 3.88
C GLY A 102 6.97 -7.76 4.42
N LEU A 103 8.18 -7.71 3.83
CA LEU A 103 9.26 -6.83 4.29
C LEU A 103 8.87 -5.35 4.09
N LYS A 104 9.13 -4.52 5.10
CA LYS A 104 8.89 -3.08 5.00
C LYS A 104 9.89 -2.43 4.03
N ILE A 105 9.42 -1.45 3.25
CA ILE A 105 10.28 -0.68 2.33
C ILE A 105 11.45 -0.02 3.06
N SER A 106 11.23 0.50 4.26
CA SER A 106 12.30 1.11 5.07
C SER A 106 13.39 0.11 5.47
N GLU A 107 13.02 -1.14 5.76
CA GLU A 107 13.96 -2.22 6.09
C GLU A 107 14.72 -2.70 4.86
N LEU A 108 14.03 -2.83 3.71
CA LEU A 108 14.64 -3.15 2.42
C LEU A 108 15.72 -2.10 2.06
N LEU A 109 15.36 -0.82 2.09
CA LEU A 109 16.29 0.28 1.80
C LEU A 109 17.51 0.28 2.72
N LYS A 110 17.29 0.10 4.04
CA LYS A 110 18.37 0.06 5.01
C LYS A 110 19.37 -1.08 4.72
N LYS A 111 18.85 -2.29 4.43
CA LYS A 111 19.69 -3.45 4.15
C LYS A 111 20.43 -3.31 2.82
N CYS A 112 19.75 -2.86 1.75
CA CYS A 112 20.37 -2.62 0.45
C CYS A 112 21.45 -1.53 0.53
N SER A 113 21.18 -0.43 1.25
CA SER A 113 22.17 0.65 1.44
C SER A 113 23.44 0.15 2.13
N ALA A 114 23.31 -0.66 3.18
CA ALA A 114 24.45 -1.21 3.92
C ALA A 114 25.36 -2.08 3.03
N GLU A 115 24.80 -2.73 2.00
CA GLU A 115 25.52 -3.56 1.03
C GLU A 115 25.96 -2.79 -0.24
N GLY A 116 25.83 -1.46 -0.24
CA GLY A 116 26.17 -0.63 -1.38
C GLY A 116 25.31 -0.90 -2.62
N LEU A 117 24.03 -1.24 -2.39
CA LEU A 117 23.04 -1.50 -3.44
C LEU A 117 22.05 -0.33 -3.51
N GLY A 118 22.20 0.50 -4.54
CA GLY A 118 21.36 1.64 -4.85
C GLY A 118 20.32 1.35 -5.94
N GLY A 119 19.55 2.37 -6.27
CA GLY A 119 18.48 2.33 -7.27
C GLY A 119 17.10 2.51 -6.67
N LEU A 120 16.88 2.16 -5.41
CA LEU A 120 15.58 2.26 -4.74
C LEU A 120 15.43 3.49 -3.83
N GLU A 121 16.37 4.42 -3.81
CA GLU A 121 16.40 5.59 -2.89
C GLU A 121 15.15 6.47 -3.01
N PHE A 122 14.51 6.48 -4.18
CA PHE A 122 13.26 7.20 -4.43
C PHE A 122 12.07 6.67 -3.59
N LEU A 123 12.15 5.43 -3.08
CA LEU A 123 11.14 4.85 -2.20
C LEU A 123 11.25 5.35 -0.75
N SER A 124 12.33 6.06 -0.39
CA SER A 124 12.52 6.57 0.97
C SER A 124 11.34 7.43 1.42
N GLY A 125 10.85 7.15 2.64
CA GLY A 125 9.67 7.80 3.21
C GLY A 125 8.33 7.38 2.59
N ILE A 126 8.29 6.34 1.74
CA ILE A 126 7.04 5.68 1.35
C ILE A 126 6.75 4.60 2.40
N PRO A 127 5.66 4.71 3.15
CA PRO A 127 5.28 3.67 4.10
C PRO A 127 4.70 2.46 3.36
N GLY A 128 4.87 1.27 3.94
CA GLY A 128 4.30 0.05 3.40
C GLY A 128 5.31 -1.08 3.26
N THR A 129 4.86 -2.17 2.64
CA THR A 129 5.64 -3.38 2.39
C THR A 129 6.06 -3.48 0.92
N LEU A 130 7.03 -4.34 0.63
CA LEU A 130 7.46 -4.64 -0.73
C LEU A 130 6.28 -5.08 -1.61
N GLY A 131 5.43 -6.00 -1.12
CA GLY A 131 4.25 -6.45 -1.87
C GLY A 131 3.31 -5.32 -2.23
N GLY A 132 2.98 -4.44 -1.27
CA GLY A 132 2.17 -3.25 -1.54
C GLY A 132 2.81 -2.28 -2.54
N ALA A 133 4.14 -2.11 -2.47
CA ALA A 133 4.88 -1.28 -3.41
C ALA A 133 4.87 -1.86 -4.83
N LEU A 134 4.96 -3.18 -4.98
CA LEU A 134 4.89 -3.88 -6.27
C LEU A 134 3.50 -3.77 -6.91
N VAL A 135 2.44 -4.03 -6.14
CA VAL A 135 1.05 -3.90 -6.63
C VAL A 135 0.78 -2.49 -7.15
N MET A 136 1.21 -1.48 -6.41
CA MET A 136 1.01 -0.06 -6.75
C MET A 136 2.08 0.48 -7.71
N ASN A 137 3.07 -0.30 -8.12
CA ASN A 137 4.24 0.19 -8.84
C ASN A 137 4.76 1.49 -8.22
N ALA A 138 5.09 1.43 -6.93
CA ALA A 138 5.46 2.62 -6.15
C ALA A 138 6.68 3.32 -6.76
N GLY A 139 6.61 4.66 -6.86
CA GLY A 139 7.69 5.43 -7.47
C GLY A 139 7.39 6.91 -7.64
N TRP A 140 8.30 7.60 -8.31
CA TRP A 140 8.20 8.97 -8.78
C TRP A 140 8.01 8.98 -10.30
N PRO A 141 7.66 10.12 -10.93
CA PRO A 141 7.37 10.14 -12.37
C PRO A 141 8.44 9.55 -13.27
N ALA A 142 9.72 9.57 -12.85
CA ALA A 142 10.85 9.11 -13.66
C ALA A 142 11.34 7.69 -13.31
N ARG A 143 10.96 7.13 -12.16
CA ARG A 143 11.42 5.82 -11.68
C ARG A 143 10.35 5.15 -10.84
N ALA A 144 10.17 3.85 -11.03
CA ALA A 144 9.25 3.04 -10.23
C ALA A 144 9.91 1.72 -9.82
N ILE A 145 9.38 1.07 -8.79
CA ILE A 145 9.94 -0.20 -8.31
C ILE A 145 9.94 -1.27 -9.41
N GLY A 146 8.95 -1.25 -10.32
CA GLY A 146 8.85 -2.18 -11.43
C GLY A 146 10.04 -2.15 -12.38
N ASP A 147 10.83 -1.05 -12.42
CA ASP A 147 12.03 -0.94 -13.26
C ASP A 147 13.16 -1.88 -12.78
N TYR A 148 13.11 -2.30 -11.53
CA TYR A 148 14.12 -3.13 -10.87
C TYR A 148 13.69 -4.58 -10.66
N VAL A 149 12.45 -4.95 -11.01
CA VAL A 149 11.88 -6.28 -10.76
C VAL A 149 12.24 -7.24 -11.89
N GLU A 150 12.85 -8.36 -11.55
CA GLU A 150 13.13 -9.47 -12.47
C GLU A 150 12.07 -10.57 -12.36
N GLU A 151 11.69 -10.93 -11.12
CA GLU A 151 10.74 -12.02 -10.85
C GLU A 151 9.85 -11.68 -9.66
N VAL A 152 8.64 -12.22 -9.66
CA VAL A 152 7.73 -12.21 -8.50
C VAL A 152 7.16 -13.60 -8.30
N ALA A 153 7.36 -14.17 -7.11
CA ALA A 153 6.67 -15.36 -6.66
C ALA A 153 5.36 -14.96 -5.98
N LEU A 154 4.26 -15.58 -6.37
CA LEU A 154 2.92 -15.26 -5.89
C LEU A 154 2.04 -16.50 -5.83
N ILE A 155 0.91 -16.41 -5.12
CA ILE A 155 -0.18 -17.37 -5.18
C ILE A 155 -1.34 -16.73 -5.95
N ARG A 156 -1.82 -17.44 -6.97
CA ARG A 156 -3.00 -17.12 -7.76
C ARG A 156 -4.04 -18.22 -7.57
N GLY A 157 -5.16 -17.87 -6.95
CA GLY A 157 -6.04 -18.92 -6.42
C GLY A 157 -5.34 -19.74 -5.35
N LEU A 158 -5.04 -21.01 -5.62
CA LEU A 158 -4.28 -21.91 -4.76
C LEU A 158 -2.92 -22.32 -5.37
N GLU A 159 -2.62 -21.84 -6.58
CA GLU A 159 -1.39 -22.20 -7.28
C GLU A 159 -0.26 -21.21 -6.99
N LYS A 160 0.90 -21.72 -6.65
CA LYS A 160 2.13 -20.94 -6.56
C LYS A 160 2.72 -20.76 -7.96
N ILE A 161 2.94 -19.52 -8.34
CA ILE A 161 3.42 -19.12 -9.67
C ILE A 161 4.63 -18.21 -9.48
N VAL A 162 5.62 -18.34 -10.39
CA VAL A 162 6.73 -17.40 -10.52
C VAL A 162 6.56 -16.69 -11.85
N LEU A 163 6.36 -15.37 -11.79
CA LEU A 163 6.32 -14.52 -12.98
C LEU A 163 7.70 -13.90 -13.19
N GLY A 164 8.38 -14.28 -14.27
CA GLY A 164 9.58 -13.59 -14.73
C GLY A 164 9.24 -12.25 -15.42
N ARG A 165 10.26 -11.46 -15.75
CA ARG A 165 10.12 -10.10 -16.29
C ARG A 165 9.10 -9.98 -17.43
N ASN A 166 9.07 -10.95 -18.34
CA ASN A 166 8.15 -10.95 -19.50
C ASN A 166 6.67 -11.15 -19.10
N GLY A 167 6.40 -11.74 -17.94
CA GLY A 167 5.06 -11.93 -17.39
C GLY A 167 4.59 -10.75 -16.51
N LEU A 168 5.46 -9.77 -16.27
CA LEU A 168 5.20 -8.62 -15.41
C LEU A 168 4.87 -7.38 -16.23
N THR A 169 3.78 -6.73 -15.89
CA THR A 169 3.38 -5.45 -16.48
C THR A 169 3.24 -4.40 -15.39
N PHE A 170 3.98 -3.31 -15.55
CA PHE A 170 3.95 -2.16 -14.66
C PHE A 170 3.56 -0.89 -15.43
N SER A 171 2.67 -0.11 -14.85
CA SER A 171 2.26 1.19 -15.37
C SER A 171 2.15 2.20 -14.23
N TYR A 172 1.74 3.44 -14.53
CA TYR A 172 1.62 4.48 -13.51
C TYR A 172 0.64 4.08 -12.42
N ARG A 173 1.17 3.81 -11.22
CA ARG A 173 0.43 3.37 -10.01
C ARG A 173 -0.39 2.09 -10.20
N SER A 174 0.07 1.20 -11.05
CA SER A 174 -0.62 -0.07 -11.35
C SER A 174 0.34 -1.16 -11.77
N SER A 175 -0.03 -2.41 -11.53
CA SER A 175 0.62 -3.60 -12.06
C SER A 175 -0.40 -4.72 -12.29
N ASN A 176 -0.01 -5.75 -13.03
CA ASN A 176 -0.82 -6.97 -13.19
C ASN A 176 -0.72 -7.94 -11.99
N LEU A 177 -0.18 -7.48 -10.89
CA LEU A 177 -0.02 -8.25 -9.65
C LEU A 177 -1.21 -8.11 -8.70
N GLU A 178 -2.12 -7.16 -8.95
CA GLU A 178 -3.32 -6.95 -8.14
C GLU A 178 -4.22 -8.20 -8.11
N GLY A 179 -4.80 -8.49 -6.95
CA GLY A 179 -5.67 -9.68 -6.77
C GLY A 179 -4.92 -10.98 -6.49
N ASN A 180 -3.58 -10.95 -6.43
CA ASN A 180 -2.76 -12.11 -6.07
C ASN A 180 -2.12 -11.93 -4.68
N VAL A 181 -1.71 -13.03 -4.05
CA VAL A 181 -0.94 -13.00 -2.82
C VAL A 181 0.55 -13.06 -3.16
N LEU A 182 1.26 -11.95 -3.01
CA LEU A 182 2.68 -11.86 -3.36
C LEU A 182 3.54 -12.41 -2.22
N LEU A 183 4.40 -13.36 -2.52
CA LEU A 183 5.27 -14.04 -1.55
C LEU A 183 6.65 -13.40 -1.48
N SER A 184 7.32 -13.25 -2.61
CA SER A 184 8.66 -12.66 -2.71
C SER A 184 8.88 -12.00 -4.07
N ALA A 185 9.88 -11.15 -4.15
CA ALA A 185 10.34 -10.56 -5.41
C ALA A 185 11.87 -10.62 -5.51
N LYS A 186 12.35 -10.83 -6.73
CA LYS A 186 13.76 -10.72 -7.11
C LYS A 186 13.97 -9.38 -7.80
N LEU A 187 14.87 -8.60 -7.24
CA LEU A 187 15.21 -7.26 -7.69
C LEU A 187 16.65 -7.23 -8.18
N LYS A 188 16.90 -6.53 -9.29
CA LYS A 188 18.26 -6.22 -9.79
C LYS A 188 18.57 -4.77 -9.45
N LEU A 189 19.60 -4.57 -8.62
CA LEU A 189 20.00 -3.25 -8.13
C LEU A 189 21.36 -2.84 -8.70
N GLU A 190 21.77 -1.60 -8.42
CA GLU A 190 23.02 -1.02 -8.92
C GLU A 190 24.06 -0.96 -7.80
N LYS A 191 25.30 -1.37 -8.06
CA LYS A 191 26.40 -1.11 -7.13
C LYS A 191 26.68 0.39 -7.06
N LYS A 192 26.67 0.93 -5.84
CA LYS A 192 26.78 2.38 -5.59
C LYS A 192 27.45 2.62 -4.24
N PRO A 193 28.29 3.66 -4.10
CA PRO A 193 28.89 4.00 -2.81
C PRO A 193 27.82 4.26 -1.74
N VAL A 194 28.01 3.71 -0.55
CA VAL A 194 27.04 3.79 0.57
C VAL A 194 26.71 5.23 0.92
N ASP A 195 27.75 6.09 1.01
CA ASP A 195 27.60 7.52 1.30
C ASP A 195 26.70 8.24 0.29
N ARG A 196 26.76 7.88 -1.01
CA ARG A 196 25.89 8.43 -2.04
C ARG A 196 24.45 7.95 -1.90
N ILE A 197 24.25 6.67 -1.57
CA ILE A 197 22.90 6.12 -1.33
C ILE A 197 22.24 6.84 -0.14
N GLU A 198 22.98 6.96 0.97
CA GLU A 198 22.49 7.62 2.18
C GLU A 198 22.21 9.10 1.97
N ALA A 199 23.05 9.80 1.23
CA ALA A 199 22.85 11.20 0.87
C ALA A 199 21.58 11.38 0.03
N GLU A 200 21.31 10.49 -0.95
CA GLU A 200 20.11 10.52 -1.78
C GLU A 200 18.86 10.21 -0.96
N ILE A 201 18.89 9.20 -0.10
CA ILE A 201 17.80 8.88 0.84
C ILE A 201 17.47 10.09 1.72
N LYS A 202 18.48 10.71 2.33
CA LYS A 202 18.32 11.91 3.17
C LYS A 202 17.68 13.07 2.39
N SER A 203 18.20 13.36 1.19
CA SER A 203 17.65 14.40 0.32
C SER A 203 16.19 14.17 -0.03
N ASN A 204 15.82 12.92 -0.37
CA ASN A 204 14.43 12.56 -0.69
C ASN A 204 13.50 12.70 0.52
N LEU A 205 13.95 12.31 1.72
CA LEU A 205 13.20 12.50 2.96
C LEU A 205 13.00 13.98 3.29
N GLU A 206 14.02 14.82 3.12
CA GLU A 206 13.93 16.27 3.35
C GLU A 206 12.94 16.93 2.37
N LYS A 207 12.98 16.56 1.07
CA LYS A 207 12.01 17.04 0.08
C LYS A 207 10.57 16.66 0.47
N LYS A 208 10.35 15.41 0.90
CA LYS A 208 9.03 14.96 1.36
C LYS A 208 8.57 15.73 2.60
N ARG A 209 9.43 15.92 3.59
CA ARG A 209 9.12 16.72 4.79
C ARG A 209 8.74 18.16 4.46
N LYS A 210 9.36 18.77 3.46
CA LYS A 210 9.05 20.13 3.02
C LYS A 210 7.70 20.24 2.28
N THR A 211 7.34 19.23 1.50
CA THR A 211 6.21 19.32 0.55
C THR A 211 4.96 18.53 0.96
N GLN A 212 5.07 17.56 1.87
CA GLN A 212 3.99 16.68 2.25
C GLN A 212 3.63 16.84 3.73
N ASP A 213 2.36 16.61 4.06
CA ASP A 213 1.89 16.59 5.44
C ASP A 213 2.17 15.21 6.05
N LEU A 214 3.31 15.11 6.73
CA LEU A 214 3.73 13.87 7.41
C LEU A 214 3.38 13.89 8.91
N GLY A 215 2.78 14.97 9.40
CA GLY A 215 2.41 15.12 10.81
C GLY A 215 1.05 14.53 11.16
N HIS A 216 0.21 14.26 10.15
CA HIS A 216 -1.12 13.70 10.36
C HIS A 216 -1.28 12.35 9.65
N PRO A 217 -2.10 11.43 10.18
CA PRO A 217 -2.47 10.20 9.50
C PRO A 217 -3.13 10.48 8.14
N SER A 218 -2.70 9.77 7.09
CA SER A 218 -3.22 9.93 5.73
C SER A 218 -2.88 8.73 4.85
N VAL A 219 -3.41 8.69 3.64
CA VAL A 219 -3.02 7.73 2.57
C VAL A 219 -1.97 8.31 1.62
N GLY A 220 -1.36 9.45 1.97
CA GLY A 220 -0.54 10.22 1.04
C GLY A 220 -1.40 10.90 -0.03
N SER A 221 -0.93 10.92 -1.28
CA SER A 221 -1.74 11.44 -2.40
C SER A 221 -3.04 10.67 -2.54
N LEU A 222 -4.16 11.39 -2.54
CA LEU A 222 -5.50 10.82 -2.63
C LEU A 222 -5.90 10.52 -4.07
N PHE A 223 -5.55 11.42 -5.00
CA PHE A 223 -5.87 11.31 -6.42
C PHE A 223 -4.63 11.09 -7.27
N LEU A 224 -4.78 10.32 -8.33
CA LEU A 224 -3.80 10.23 -9.42
C LEU A 224 -3.65 11.59 -10.10
N ASN A 225 -2.44 11.89 -10.58
CA ASN A 225 -2.29 13.03 -11.46
C ASN A 225 -3.07 12.74 -12.76
N PRO A 226 -3.96 13.65 -13.21
CA PRO A 226 -4.65 13.48 -14.47
C PRO A 226 -3.66 13.43 -15.63
N SER A 227 -4.02 12.74 -16.71
CA SER A 227 -3.24 12.73 -17.94
C SER A 227 -3.12 14.16 -18.46
N GLY A 228 -1.91 14.72 -18.43
CA GLY A 228 -1.66 16.10 -18.82
C GLY A 228 -0.64 16.79 -17.94
N LYS A 229 -0.53 18.10 -18.11
CA LYS A 229 0.55 18.92 -17.56
C LYS A 229 0.31 19.43 -16.13
N VAL A 230 -0.91 19.26 -15.58
CA VAL A 230 -1.28 19.84 -14.28
C VAL A 230 -1.42 18.76 -13.23
N PRO A 231 -0.61 18.76 -12.14
CA PRO A 231 -0.73 17.78 -11.07
C PRO A 231 -2.03 17.96 -10.27
N ALA A 232 -2.59 16.85 -9.77
CA ALA A 232 -3.86 16.81 -9.04
C ALA A 232 -3.95 17.84 -7.89
N TRP A 233 -2.84 18.02 -7.14
CA TRP A 233 -2.83 18.98 -6.03
C TRP A 233 -3.10 20.42 -6.46
N ARG A 234 -2.62 20.84 -7.64
CA ARG A 234 -2.88 22.20 -8.16
C ARG A 234 -4.34 22.39 -8.55
N VAL A 235 -4.93 21.36 -9.15
CA VAL A 235 -6.35 21.38 -9.55
C VAL A 235 -7.25 21.43 -8.32
N VAL A 236 -6.96 20.63 -7.29
CA VAL A 236 -7.71 20.65 -6.03
C VAL A 236 -7.55 21.99 -5.31
N GLU A 237 -6.33 22.55 -5.29
CA GLU A 237 -6.04 23.84 -4.68
C GLU A 237 -6.78 24.99 -5.38
N SER A 238 -6.78 25.03 -6.72
CA SER A 238 -7.45 26.09 -7.49
C SER A 238 -8.96 26.12 -7.25
N CYS A 239 -9.56 24.98 -6.87
CA CYS A 239 -10.95 24.89 -6.45
C CYS A 239 -11.19 25.32 -4.97
N GLY A 240 -10.16 25.79 -4.25
CA GLY A 240 -10.31 26.31 -2.89
C GLY A 240 -10.48 25.26 -1.80
N PHE A 241 -9.98 24.03 -2.01
CA PHE A 241 -10.14 22.95 -1.03
C PHE A 241 -9.09 22.90 0.07
N ARG A 242 -8.00 23.66 -0.04
CA ARG A 242 -6.95 23.68 0.99
C ARG A 242 -7.54 24.04 2.36
N GLY A 243 -7.32 23.22 3.38
CA GLY A 243 -7.88 23.41 4.72
C GLY A 243 -9.36 23.01 4.90
N LYS A 244 -10.09 22.71 3.82
CA LYS A 244 -11.50 22.32 3.93
C LYS A 244 -11.64 21.03 4.70
N ALA A 245 -12.58 21.01 5.66
CA ALA A 245 -12.84 19.87 6.54
C ALA A 245 -14.29 19.38 6.43
N VAL A 246 -14.47 18.09 6.68
CA VAL A 246 -15.75 17.40 6.91
C VAL A 246 -15.53 16.45 8.08
N GLY A 247 -16.30 16.62 9.16
CA GLY A 247 -16.08 15.86 10.38
C GLY A 247 -14.62 15.95 10.87
N GLY A 248 -13.99 14.81 11.09
CA GLY A 248 -12.58 14.72 11.50
C GLY A 248 -11.59 14.72 10.34
N ALA A 249 -12.04 14.67 9.08
CA ALA A 249 -11.19 14.66 7.90
C ALA A 249 -10.99 16.07 7.34
N ALA A 250 -9.78 16.40 6.86
CA ALA A 250 -9.50 17.69 6.25
C ALA A 250 -8.52 17.57 5.07
N VAL A 251 -8.67 18.42 4.07
CA VAL A 251 -7.64 18.62 3.04
C VAL A 251 -6.46 19.36 3.70
N SER A 252 -5.26 18.80 3.57
CA SER A 252 -4.06 19.37 4.20
C SER A 252 -3.77 20.78 3.71
N GLU A 253 -3.44 21.66 4.66
CA GLU A 253 -2.96 23.03 4.38
C GLU A 253 -1.62 23.02 3.63
N LYS A 254 -0.85 21.95 3.74
CA LYS A 254 0.46 21.82 3.15
C LYS A 254 0.44 21.27 1.73
N HIS A 255 -0.49 20.36 1.44
CA HIS A 255 -0.56 19.66 0.15
C HIS A 255 -1.99 19.31 -0.21
N ALA A 256 -2.60 19.99 -1.14
CA ALA A 256 -4.03 19.88 -1.43
C ALA A 256 -4.49 18.50 -2.00
N ASN A 257 -3.56 17.61 -2.38
CA ASN A 257 -3.89 16.21 -2.74
C ASN A 257 -3.73 15.23 -1.56
N PHE A 258 -3.59 15.76 -0.33
CA PHE A 258 -3.57 14.97 0.91
C PHE A 258 -4.83 15.29 1.71
N VAL A 259 -5.61 14.26 1.98
CA VAL A 259 -6.66 14.31 3.00
C VAL A 259 -6.09 13.67 4.25
N VAL A 260 -6.20 14.37 5.36
CA VAL A 260 -5.61 13.98 6.65
C VAL A 260 -6.68 13.75 7.70
N ASN A 261 -6.41 12.85 8.61
CA ASN A 261 -7.22 12.64 9.81
C ASN A 261 -6.73 13.58 10.90
N LYS A 262 -7.54 14.57 11.26
CA LYS A 262 -7.27 15.54 12.33
C LYS A 262 -7.61 15.02 13.71
N GLY A 263 -8.20 13.84 13.79
CA GLY A 263 -8.70 13.15 14.98
C GLY A 263 -10.17 12.77 14.80
N GLY A 264 -10.48 11.49 15.02
CA GLY A 264 -11.85 10.98 14.94
C GLY A 264 -12.49 11.01 13.55
N ALA A 265 -11.71 11.11 12.46
CA ALA A 265 -12.25 11.05 11.11
C ALA A 265 -12.83 9.66 10.81
N THR A 266 -13.97 9.64 10.15
CA THR A 266 -14.64 8.44 9.64
C THR A 266 -14.36 8.24 8.14
N ALA A 267 -14.58 7.03 7.63
CA ALA A 267 -14.50 6.79 6.19
C ALA A 267 -15.58 7.58 5.43
N ALA A 268 -16.75 7.79 6.03
CA ALA A 268 -17.80 8.62 5.49
C ALA A 268 -17.38 10.09 5.35
N ASP A 269 -16.66 10.68 6.31
CA ASP A 269 -16.12 12.05 6.22
C ASP A 269 -15.18 12.21 5.02
N VAL A 270 -14.24 11.25 4.88
CA VAL A 270 -13.29 11.24 3.77
C VAL A 270 -14.02 11.08 2.43
N ARG A 271 -15.01 10.19 2.38
CA ARG A 271 -15.83 9.98 1.18
C ARG A 271 -16.57 11.24 0.75
N ALA A 272 -17.15 11.95 1.69
CA ALA A 272 -17.84 13.22 1.41
C ALA A 272 -16.86 14.26 0.83
N LEU A 273 -15.62 14.37 1.37
CA LEU A 273 -14.59 15.24 0.79
C LEU A 273 -14.19 14.82 -0.63
N ILE A 274 -14.04 13.51 -0.86
CA ILE A 274 -13.73 12.97 -2.20
C ILE A 274 -14.80 13.40 -3.20
N ASP A 275 -16.08 13.17 -2.89
CA ASP A 275 -17.20 13.45 -3.77
C ASP A 275 -17.33 14.95 -4.07
N GLU A 276 -17.14 15.82 -3.05
CA GLU A 276 -17.13 17.26 -3.24
C GLU A 276 -15.98 17.74 -4.13
N ILE A 277 -14.76 17.22 -3.88
CA ILE A 277 -13.57 17.57 -4.67
C ILE A 277 -13.78 17.16 -6.13
N GLN A 278 -14.17 15.91 -6.37
CA GLN A 278 -14.38 15.39 -7.73
C GLN A 278 -15.44 16.19 -8.47
N LYS A 279 -16.59 16.48 -7.83
CA LYS A 279 -17.69 17.26 -8.41
C LYS A 279 -17.25 18.68 -8.76
N LYS A 280 -16.55 19.38 -7.87
CA LYS A 280 -16.13 20.78 -8.09
C LYS A 280 -15.03 20.86 -9.14
N VAL A 281 -14.04 19.99 -9.08
CA VAL A 281 -12.96 19.91 -10.07
C VAL A 281 -13.53 19.62 -11.46
N PHE A 282 -14.47 18.69 -11.58
CA PHE A 282 -15.12 18.44 -12.87
C PHE A 282 -15.88 19.66 -13.38
N LYS A 283 -16.61 20.34 -12.51
CA LYS A 283 -17.38 21.54 -12.87
C LYS A 283 -16.47 22.67 -13.37
N GLU A 284 -15.35 22.93 -12.71
CA GLU A 284 -14.48 24.09 -13.00
C GLU A 284 -13.44 23.82 -14.08
N HIS A 285 -12.93 22.58 -14.15
CA HIS A 285 -11.80 22.24 -15.03
C HIS A 285 -12.10 21.16 -16.08
N GLN A 286 -13.29 20.55 -16.06
CA GLN A 286 -13.66 19.39 -16.91
C GLN A 286 -12.70 18.21 -16.75
N ILE A 287 -12.07 18.07 -15.56
CA ILE A 287 -11.12 17.01 -15.23
C ILE A 287 -11.81 15.99 -14.35
N VAL A 288 -11.77 14.70 -14.74
CA VAL A 288 -12.19 13.58 -13.90
C VAL A 288 -11.01 13.12 -13.06
N LEU A 289 -11.02 13.46 -11.76
CA LEU A 289 -10.01 12.97 -10.82
C LEU A 289 -10.25 11.49 -10.49
N LYS A 290 -9.26 10.64 -10.73
CA LYS A 290 -9.26 9.24 -10.33
C LYS A 290 -8.54 9.06 -9.00
N LEU A 291 -9.04 8.19 -8.14
CA LEU A 291 -8.41 7.88 -6.86
C LEU A 291 -7.10 7.11 -7.07
N GLU A 292 -6.07 7.47 -6.32
CA GLU A 292 -4.87 6.67 -6.08
C GLU A 292 -5.05 5.81 -4.82
N ALA A 293 -5.81 6.30 -3.84
CA ALA A 293 -6.23 5.52 -2.69
C ALA A 293 -7.25 4.45 -3.12
N LYS A 294 -7.14 3.26 -2.51
CA LYS A 294 -8.09 2.16 -2.71
C LYS A 294 -9.15 2.19 -1.61
N LEU A 295 -10.40 2.26 -2.02
CA LEU A 295 -11.55 2.09 -1.14
C LEU A 295 -11.83 0.60 -1.01
N THR A 296 -12.01 0.13 0.22
CA THR A 296 -12.32 -1.29 0.49
C THR A 296 -13.25 -1.43 1.67
N GLY A 297 -13.98 -2.54 1.72
CA GLY A 297 -14.98 -2.79 2.74
C GLY A 297 -16.31 -2.05 2.51
N ASP A 298 -17.18 -2.10 3.51
CA ASP A 298 -18.53 -1.54 3.48
C ASP A 298 -18.53 -0.12 4.07
N PHE A 299 -19.05 0.85 3.31
CA PHE A 299 -19.13 2.28 3.67
C PHE A 299 -20.46 2.67 4.27
#